data_6da9fce3c58e0520875cb7798aaaeda3
#
_entry.id   6da9fce3c58e0520875cb7798aaaeda3
#
_cell.length_a   1.000
_cell.length_b   1.000
_cell.length_c   1.000
_cell.angle_alpha   90.00
_cell.angle_beta   90.00
_cell.angle_gamma   90.00
#
_symmetry.space_group_name_H-M   'P 1'
#
loop_
_entity.id
_entity.type
_entity.pdbx_description
1 polymer ?
#
loop_
_entity_poly.entity_id
_entity_poly.type
_entity_poly.pdbx_seq_one_letter_code
_entity_poly.pdbx_strand_id
1 'polypeptide(L)'
;SLLDELRSRLSIPTQTCCLGHVTTAIRAIEQQAPVDLVFQSIAGSQKANEGFGVNLAILKEAHDAARALKRGPVDANLMYFETGQGAALSADAHFGVDQQTMEVRAYAVARAFDPLLVNTVVGFIGPEYLFNGKQIIRAGLEDHFCGKLMGLPMGVDVCYTNHADADQE
;
A
#
# COMPACT_ATOMS: atom_id res chain seq x y z
N SER A 1 23.87 8.77 -3.71
CA SER A 1 23.22 7.69 -2.92
C SER A 1 23.09 6.42 -3.76
N LEU A 2 22.76 5.28 -3.13
CA LEU A 2 22.50 4.04 -3.86
C LEU A 2 21.36 4.21 -4.88
N LEU A 3 20.32 4.97 -4.55
CA LEU A 3 19.23 5.27 -5.46
C LEU A 3 19.69 6.07 -6.68
N ASP A 4 20.60 7.03 -6.52
CA ASP A 4 21.16 7.78 -7.65
C ASP A 4 21.93 6.85 -8.61
N GLU A 5 22.71 5.93 -8.05
CA GLU A 5 23.45 4.97 -8.83
C GLU A 5 22.52 3.99 -9.58
N LEU A 6 21.52 3.45 -8.91
CA LEU A 6 20.52 2.59 -9.53
C LEU A 6 19.78 3.33 -10.66
N ARG A 7 19.37 4.57 -10.39
CA ARG A 7 18.66 5.38 -11.38
C ARG A 7 19.50 5.74 -12.60
N SER A 8 20.82 5.91 -12.43
CA SER A 8 21.72 6.15 -13.55
C SER A 8 21.87 4.94 -14.49
N ARG A 9 21.53 3.75 -14.00
CA ARG A 9 21.69 2.47 -14.72
C ARG A 9 20.37 1.85 -15.18
N LEU A 10 19.26 2.21 -14.54
CA LEU A 10 17.96 1.60 -14.75
C LEU A 10 16.93 2.65 -15.12
N SER A 11 16.03 2.30 -16.03
CA SER A 11 14.91 3.14 -16.46
C SER A 11 13.61 2.85 -15.72
N ILE A 12 13.69 2.18 -14.56
CA ILE A 12 12.55 1.86 -13.73
C ILE A 12 12.32 2.94 -12.67
N PRO A 13 11.07 3.18 -12.25
CA PRO A 13 10.75 4.08 -11.14
C PRO A 13 11.40 3.63 -9.84
N THR A 14 11.82 4.58 -9.02
CA THR A 14 12.35 4.33 -7.69
C THR A 14 11.37 4.77 -6.61
N GLN A 15 11.36 4.06 -5.49
CA GLN A 15 10.48 4.32 -4.35
C GLN A 15 11.19 4.11 -3.03
N THR A 16 10.59 4.63 -1.96
CA THR A 16 10.97 4.35 -0.58
C THR A 16 10.11 3.23 0.00
N CYS A 17 10.39 2.83 1.25
CA CYS A 17 9.56 1.86 1.96
C CYS A 17 8.20 2.47 2.37
N CYS A 18 7.13 1.67 2.31
CA CYS A 18 5.78 2.05 2.73
C CYS A 18 5.62 2.28 4.24
N LEU A 19 6.55 1.76 5.04
CA LEU A 19 6.53 1.89 6.50
C LEU A 19 6.98 3.28 6.98
N GLY A 20 7.49 4.12 6.09
CA GLY A 20 7.79 5.51 6.39
C GLY A 20 6.53 6.35 6.46
N HIS A 21 6.51 7.32 7.36
CA HIS A 21 5.44 8.32 7.40
C HIS A 21 5.41 9.09 6.07
N VAL A 22 4.24 9.29 5.48
CA VAL A 22 4.10 9.95 4.18
C VAL A 22 4.75 11.34 4.11
N THR A 23 4.80 12.05 5.23
CA THR A 23 5.52 13.34 5.33
C THR A 23 7.01 13.21 5.09
N THR A 24 7.60 12.05 5.37
CA THR A 24 9.01 11.77 5.04
C THR A 24 9.19 11.62 3.52
N ALA A 25 8.24 10.97 2.85
CA ALA A 25 8.24 10.89 1.40
C ALA A 25 8.10 12.29 0.77
N ILE A 26 7.20 13.12 1.26
CA ILE A 26 7.04 14.52 0.81
C ILE A 26 8.35 15.28 0.93
N ARG A 27 9.00 15.23 2.10
CA ARG A 27 10.30 15.90 2.32
C ARG A 27 11.39 15.38 1.39
N ALA A 28 11.46 14.08 1.18
CA ALA A 28 12.42 13.50 0.25
C ALA A 28 12.21 14.02 -1.18
N ILE A 29 10.95 14.11 -1.60
CA ILE A 29 10.55 14.65 -2.89
C ILE A 29 10.93 16.13 -3.01
N GLU A 30 10.60 16.95 -2.03
CA GLU A 30 10.94 18.38 -1.99
C GLU A 30 12.46 18.62 -2.03
N GLN A 31 13.24 17.77 -1.39
CA GLN A 31 14.69 17.79 -1.42
C GLN A 31 15.28 17.15 -2.70
N GLN A 32 14.45 16.84 -3.67
CA GLN A 32 14.85 16.26 -4.94
C GLN A 32 15.59 14.92 -4.81
N ALA A 33 15.32 14.16 -3.76
CA ALA A 33 15.78 12.78 -3.66
C ALA A 33 15.32 11.97 -4.88
N PRO A 34 16.07 10.95 -5.33
CA PRO A 34 15.71 10.16 -6.49
C PRO A 34 14.57 9.17 -6.19
N VAL A 35 13.42 9.70 -5.81
CA VAL A 35 12.18 8.99 -5.52
C VAL A 35 11.14 9.42 -6.55
N ASP A 36 10.61 8.47 -7.28
CA ASP A 36 9.62 8.72 -8.35
C ASP A 36 8.20 8.42 -7.92
N LEU A 37 8.04 7.45 -7.02
CA LEU A 37 6.74 6.97 -6.56
C LEU A 37 6.56 7.24 -5.08
N VAL A 38 5.34 7.57 -4.71
CA VAL A 38 4.90 7.60 -3.31
C VAL A 38 4.37 6.22 -2.96
N PHE A 39 5.15 5.47 -2.19
CA PHE A 39 4.76 4.17 -1.68
C PHE A 39 4.23 4.32 -0.25
N GLN A 40 2.98 3.96 -0.02
CA GLN A 40 2.31 4.21 1.25
C GLN A 40 1.33 3.11 1.61
N SER A 41 1.34 2.72 2.88
CA SER A 41 0.31 1.86 3.47
C SER A 41 -0.98 2.66 3.72
N ILE A 42 -2.10 2.05 3.36
CA ILE A 42 -3.45 2.53 3.65
C ILE A 42 -4.30 1.40 4.21
N ALA A 43 -5.34 1.74 4.93
CA ALA A 43 -6.24 0.76 5.54
C ALA A 43 -7.70 1.18 5.45
N GLY A 44 -8.60 0.25 5.75
CA GLY A 44 -10.04 0.46 5.72
C GLY A 44 -10.63 1.13 6.96
N SER A 45 -9.82 1.47 7.97
CA SER A 45 -10.27 2.20 9.15
C SER A 45 -9.46 3.45 9.39
N GLN A 46 -10.11 4.47 9.98
CA GLN A 46 -9.44 5.71 10.34
C GLN A 46 -8.33 5.47 11.38
N LYS A 47 -8.59 4.63 12.38
CA LYS A 47 -7.61 4.31 13.43
C LYS A 47 -6.31 3.73 12.85
N ALA A 48 -6.41 2.80 11.91
CA ALA A 48 -5.23 2.23 11.25
C ALA A 48 -4.51 3.27 10.37
N ASN A 49 -5.25 4.07 9.61
CA ASN A 49 -4.66 5.13 8.79
C ASN A 49 -3.96 6.20 9.65
N GLU A 50 -4.51 6.56 10.80
CA GLU A 50 -3.84 7.45 11.76
C GLU A 50 -2.53 6.83 12.28
N GLY A 51 -2.53 5.51 12.53
CA GLY A 51 -1.33 4.77 12.90
C GLY A 51 -0.24 4.79 11.82
N PHE A 52 -0.64 4.77 10.56
CA PHE A 52 0.29 4.95 9.41
C PHE A 52 0.65 6.42 9.15
N GLY A 53 0.03 7.36 9.86
CA GLY A 53 0.23 8.79 9.66
C GLY A 53 -0.35 9.31 8.35
N VAL A 54 -1.42 8.71 7.85
CA VAL A 54 -2.06 9.11 6.60
C VAL A 54 -3.50 9.56 6.78
N ASN A 55 -3.89 10.48 5.94
CA ASN A 55 -5.27 10.86 5.65
C ASN A 55 -5.35 11.35 4.21
N LEU A 56 -6.54 11.60 3.69
CA LEU A 56 -6.72 12.02 2.31
C LEU A 56 -6.00 13.33 1.95
N ALA A 57 -5.94 14.28 2.89
CA ALA A 57 -5.28 15.56 2.65
C ALA A 57 -3.76 15.37 2.48
N ILE A 58 -3.14 14.61 3.38
CA ILE A 58 -1.70 14.33 3.33
C ILE A 58 -1.35 13.47 2.11
N LEU A 59 -2.18 12.49 1.75
CA LEU A 59 -1.97 11.68 0.54
C LEU A 59 -2.03 12.56 -0.71
N LYS A 60 -2.97 13.50 -0.75
CA LYS A 60 -3.07 14.46 -1.85
C LYS A 60 -1.84 15.36 -1.93
N GLU A 61 -1.35 15.86 -0.81
CA GLU A 61 -0.13 16.67 -0.74
C GLU A 61 1.07 15.89 -1.31
N ALA A 62 1.25 14.63 -0.91
CA ALA A 62 2.31 13.77 -1.42
C ALA A 62 2.20 13.53 -2.93
N HIS A 63 0.99 13.26 -3.40
CA HIS A 63 0.72 13.08 -4.82
C HIS A 63 1.02 14.36 -5.63
N ASP A 64 0.59 15.52 -5.15
CA ASP A 64 0.83 16.79 -5.82
C ASP A 64 2.32 17.15 -5.84
N ALA A 65 3.04 16.89 -4.73
CA ALA A 65 4.49 17.08 -4.66
C ALA A 65 5.22 16.19 -5.66
N ALA A 66 4.84 14.91 -5.76
CA ALA A 66 5.42 13.99 -6.73
C ALA A 66 5.14 14.43 -8.19
N ARG A 67 3.93 14.88 -8.48
CA ARG A 67 3.57 15.40 -9.81
C ARG A 67 4.36 16.66 -10.18
N ALA A 68 4.61 17.53 -9.22
CA ALA A 68 5.37 18.77 -9.46
C ALA A 68 6.81 18.50 -9.91
N LEU A 69 7.41 17.40 -9.49
CA LEU A 69 8.77 17.03 -9.89
C LEU A 69 8.89 16.59 -11.36
N LYS A 70 7.83 16.12 -11.98
CA LYS A 70 7.79 15.64 -13.37
C LYS A 70 8.89 14.62 -13.69
N ARG A 71 9.19 13.75 -12.76
CA ARG A 71 10.28 12.75 -12.92
C ARG A 71 9.85 11.44 -13.53
N GLY A 72 8.60 11.06 -13.35
CA GLY A 72 8.06 9.84 -13.91
C GLY A 72 7.72 9.96 -15.39
N PRO A 73 7.27 8.88 -16.03
CA PRO A 73 6.58 8.98 -17.30
C PRO A 73 5.45 9.99 -17.13
N VAL A 74 5.38 10.93 -18.04
CA VAL A 74 4.46 12.08 -17.97
C VAL A 74 3.05 11.59 -17.69
N ASP A 75 2.40 12.19 -16.72
CA ASP A 75 1.05 11.84 -16.26
C ASP A 75 0.91 10.42 -15.68
N ALA A 76 2.03 9.78 -15.35
CA ALA A 76 2.00 8.46 -14.76
C ALA A 76 1.41 8.47 -13.36
N ASN A 77 0.84 7.34 -13.03
CA ASN A 77 0.35 6.98 -11.72
C ASN A 77 1.52 7.00 -10.73
N LEU A 78 1.54 7.98 -9.85
CA LEU A 78 2.66 8.24 -8.95
C LEU A 78 2.49 7.57 -7.59
N MET A 79 1.32 7.00 -7.34
CA MET A 79 1.02 6.33 -6.07
C MET A 79 1.15 4.83 -6.23
N TYR A 80 1.82 4.24 -5.26
CA TYR A 80 1.82 2.80 -5.04
C TYR A 80 1.30 2.56 -3.63
N PHE A 81 0.22 1.83 -3.51
CA PHE A 81 -0.39 1.53 -2.22
C PHE A 81 -0.14 0.09 -1.80
N GLU A 82 0.11 -0.08 -0.52
CA GLU A 82 0.03 -1.35 0.16
C GLU A 82 -1.12 -1.30 1.15
N THR A 83 -1.99 -2.32 1.14
CA THR A 83 -3.12 -2.29 2.05
C THR A 83 -2.72 -2.75 3.43
N GLY A 84 -3.04 -1.94 4.43
CA GLY A 84 -2.59 -2.13 5.79
C GLY A 84 -3.31 -3.21 6.59
N GLN A 85 -4.18 -4.00 5.94
CA GLN A 85 -4.84 -5.12 6.61
C GLN A 85 -3.86 -6.21 6.99
N GLY A 86 -2.74 -6.32 6.28
CA GLY A 86 -1.60 -7.14 6.64
C GLY A 86 -0.70 -6.59 7.75
N ALA A 87 -0.94 -5.40 8.30
CA ALA A 87 -0.10 -4.79 9.32
C ALA A 87 -0.63 -5.03 10.74
N ALA A 88 0.26 -5.29 11.69
CA ALA A 88 -0.09 -5.46 13.11
C ALA A 88 -0.86 -4.25 13.68
N LEU A 89 -0.63 -3.05 13.14
CA LEU A 89 -1.39 -1.83 13.51
C LEU A 89 -2.88 -1.92 13.23
N SER A 90 -3.31 -2.77 12.32
CA SER A 90 -4.71 -2.95 11.99
C SER A 90 -5.39 -4.01 12.86
N ALA A 91 -4.65 -4.86 13.60
CA ALA A 91 -5.20 -5.97 14.36
C ALA A 91 -6.37 -5.58 15.28
N ASP A 92 -6.26 -4.44 15.96
CA ASP A 92 -7.29 -3.91 16.85
C ASP A 92 -8.10 -2.76 16.24
N ALA A 93 -8.04 -2.59 14.93
CA ALA A 93 -8.64 -1.45 14.23
C ALA A 93 -9.76 -1.86 13.25
N HIS A 94 -10.20 -3.11 13.27
CA HIS A 94 -11.26 -3.62 12.39
C HIS A 94 -12.68 -3.32 12.87
N PHE A 95 -12.89 -3.09 14.17
CA PHE A 95 -14.21 -2.78 14.77
C PHE A 95 -15.30 -3.81 14.43
N GLY A 96 -14.95 -5.09 14.36
CA GLY A 96 -15.88 -6.18 14.01
C GLY A 96 -16.22 -6.27 12.53
N VAL A 97 -15.60 -5.46 11.68
CA VAL A 97 -15.78 -5.50 10.23
C VAL A 97 -14.83 -6.58 9.66
N ASP A 98 -15.34 -7.38 8.74
CA ASP A 98 -14.56 -8.43 8.08
C ASP A 98 -13.42 -7.87 7.23
N GLN A 99 -12.40 -8.71 7.01
CA GLN A 99 -11.19 -8.33 6.29
C GLN A 99 -11.48 -7.83 4.88
N GLN A 100 -12.33 -8.51 4.14
CA GLN A 100 -12.63 -8.15 2.75
C GLN A 100 -13.31 -6.78 2.66
N THR A 101 -14.26 -6.49 3.54
CA THR A 101 -14.91 -5.17 3.62
C THR A 101 -13.88 -4.08 3.97
N MET A 102 -12.95 -4.38 4.88
CA MET A 102 -11.88 -3.45 5.24
C MET A 102 -10.96 -3.17 4.03
N GLU A 103 -10.59 -4.19 3.28
CA GLU A 103 -9.80 -4.05 2.05
C GLU A 103 -10.52 -3.18 1.01
N VAL A 104 -11.81 -3.44 0.76
CA VAL A 104 -12.60 -2.65 -0.19
C VAL A 104 -12.67 -1.16 0.20
N ARG A 105 -12.71 -0.87 1.50
CA ARG A 105 -12.62 0.53 1.98
C ARG A 105 -11.26 1.16 1.66
N ALA A 106 -10.17 0.42 1.85
CA ALA A 106 -8.84 0.88 1.46
C ALA A 106 -8.75 1.09 -0.06
N TYR A 107 -9.32 0.18 -0.85
CA TYR A 107 -9.36 0.31 -2.31
C TYR A 107 -10.13 1.55 -2.79
N ALA A 108 -11.17 1.95 -2.07
CA ALA A 108 -11.88 3.20 -2.37
C ALA A 108 -10.97 4.42 -2.23
N VAL A 109 -10.09 4.42 -1.21
CA VAL A 109 -9.07 5.47 -1.06
C VAL A 109 -8.05 5.41 -2.19
N ALA A 110 -7.50 4.23 -2.47
CA ALA A 110 -6.51 4.06 -3.55
C ALA A 110 -7.05 4.55 -4.89
N ARG A 111 -8.29 4.19 -5.20
CA ARG A 111 -8.96 4.56 -6.47
C ARG A 111 -9.05 6.07 -6.70
N ALA A 112 -9.11 6.87 -5.64
CA ALA A 112 -9.15 8.33 -5.75
C ALA A 112 -7.84 8.94 -6.30
N PHE A 113 -6.75 8.17 -6.33
CA PHE A 113 -5.43 8.61 -6.77
C PHE A 113 -4.96 7.96 -8.07
N ASP A 114 -5.76 7.15 -8.72
CA ASP A 114 -5.40 6.43 -9.95
C ASP A 114 -4.00 5.77 -9.84
N PRO A 115 -3.81 4.80 -8.94
CA PRO A 115 -2.49 4.32 -8.55
C PRO A 115 -1.81 3.48 -9.64
N LEU A 116 -0.48 3.44 -9.60
CA LEU A 116 0.32 2.52 -10.40
C LEU A 116 0.03 1.07 -10.02
N LEU A 117 -0.07 0.82 -8.73
CA LEU A 117 -0.31 -0.52 -8.18
C LEU A 117 -0.95 -0.40 -6.80
N VAL A 118 -1.85 -1.32 -6.52
CA VAL A 118 -2.34 -1.60 -5.17
C VAL A 118 -1.93 -3.02 -4.83
N ASN A 119 -1.08 -3.17 -3.83
CA ASN A 119 -0.61 -4.46 -3.35
C ASN A 119 -1.40 -4.84 -2.10
N THR A 120 -2.22 -5.89 -2.19
CA THR A 120 -2.91 -6.40 -1.02
C THR A 120 -1.96 -7.25 -0.18
N VAL A 121 -1.89 -6.97 1.11
CA VAL A 121 -1.09 -7.75 2.07
C VAL A 121 -2.02 -8.63 2.87
N VAL A 122 -1.89 -9.92 2.65
CA VAL A 122 -2.74 -10.93 3.27
C VAL A 122 -2.20 -11.33 4.63
N GLY A 123 -3.06 -11.55 5.59
CA GLY A 123 -2.69 -12.41 6.71
C GLY A 123 -2.90 -11.90 8.11
N PHE A 124 -3.17 -10.63 8.37
CA PHE A 124 -3.18 -10.22 9.77
C PHE A 124 -4.55 -9.94 10.36
N ILE A 125 -5.59 -9.62 9.59
CA ILE A 125 -6.48 -8.72 10.26
C ILE A 125 -7.91 -8.77 9.84
N GLY A 126 -8.66 -8.82 10.83
CA GLY A 126 -10.06 -8.89 10.95
C GLY A 126 -10.37 -9.70 12.19
N PRO A 127 -11.62 -9.92 12.49
CA PRO A 127 -12.02 -10.90 13.49
C PRO A 127 -11.67 -12.34 13.07
N GLU A 128 -11.36 -12.54 11.78
CA GLU A 128 -10.95 -13.82 11.23
C GLU A 128 -9.42 -13.98 11.30
N TYR A 129 -8.99 -15.11 11.83
CA TYR A 129 -7.60 -15.55 11.75
C TYR A 129 -7.43 -16.54 10.61
N LEU A 130 -6.35 -16.37 9.85
CA LEU A 130 -5.99 -17.32 8.81
C LEU A 130 -5.06 -18.37 9.41
N PHE A 131 -5.53 -19.61 9.49
CA PHE A 131 -4.83 -20.69 10.18
C PHE A 131 -4.02 -21.60 9.28
N ASN A 132 -4.21 -21.52 7.97
CA ASN A 132 -3.51 -22.40 7.03
C ASN A 132 -3.40 -21.74 5.65
N GLY A 133 -2.52 -22.30 4.81
CA GLY A 133 -2.24 -21.78 3.47
C GLY A 133 -3.46 -21.69 2.56
N LYS A 134 -4.45 -22.55 2.69
CA LYS A 134 -5.68 -22.47 1.88
C LYS A 134 -6.50 -21.22 2.22
N GLN A 135 -6.56 -20.88 3.49
CA GLN A 135 -7.26 -19.67 3.94
C GLN A 135 -6.51 -18.42 3.51
N ILE A 136 -5.17 -18.43 3.58
CA ILE A 136 -4.31 -17.34 3.11
C ILE A 136 -4.49 -17.12 1.61
N ILE A 137 -4.41 -18.19 0.81
CA ILE A 137 -4.63 -18.12 -0.63
C ILE A 137 -6.03 -17.59 -0.95
N ARG A 138 -7.05 -18.09 -0.26
CA ARG A 138 -8.43 -17.63 -0.47
C ARG A 138 -8.58 -16.16 -0.17
N ALA A 139 -8.07 -15.69 0.97
CA ALA A 139 -8.13 -14.29 1.36
C ALA A 139 -7.44 -13.39 0.31
N GLY A 140 -6.23 -13.75 -0.12
CA GLY A 140 -5.51 -13.02 -1.15
C GLY A 140 -6.24 -12.98 -2.49
N LEU A 141 -6.84 -14.07 -2.91
CA LEU A 141 -7.62 -14.13 -4.15
C LEU A 141 -8.91 -13.30 -4.06
N GLU A 142 -9.62 -13.34 -2.93
CA GLU A 142 -10.84 -12.55 -2.72
C GLU A 142 -10.53 -11.05 -2.72
N ASP A 143 -9.49 -10.64 -2.01
CA ASP A 143 -9.04 -9.24 -1.97
C ASP A 143 -8.60 -8.76 -3.36
N HIS A 144 -7.76 -9.55 -4.04
CA HIS A 144 -7.31 -9.25 -5.39
C HIS A 144 -8.48 -9.13 -6.37
N PHE A 145 -9.42 -10.05 -6.30
CA PHE A 145 -10.62 -10.04 -7.13
C PHE A 145 -11.48 -8.79 -6.90
N CYS A 146 -11.70 -8.42 -5.64
CA CYS A 146 -12.42 -7.19 -5.31
C CYS A 146 -11.73 -5.94 -5.88
N GLY A 147 -10.42 -5.85 -5.75
CA GLY A 147 -9.65 -4.75 -6.32
C GLY A 147 -9.76 -4.70 -7.86
N LYS A 148 -9.70 -5.86 -8.52
CA LYS A 148 -9.89 -5.94 -9.98
C LYS A 148 -11.30 -5.53 -10.41
N LEU A 149 -12.33 -5.91 -9.67
CA LEU A 149 -13.71 -5.46 -9.93
C LEU A 149 -13.88 -3.94 -9.76
N MET A 150 -13.08 -3.33 -8.89
CA MET A 150 -13.04 -1.87 -8.71
C MET A 150 -12.19 -1.16 -9.77
N GLY A 151 -11.60 -1.88 -10.71
CA GLY A 151 -10.78 -1.34 -11.78
C GLY A 151 -9.35 -0.98 -11.38
N LEU A 152 -8.85 -1.53 -10.27
CA LEU A 152 -7.51 -1.25 -9.77
C LEU A 152 -6.45 -2.19 -10.38
N PRO A 153 -5.23 -1.70 -10.60
CA PRO A 153 -4.07 -2.53 -10.88
C PRO A 153 -3.63 -3.21 -9.58
N MET A 154 -3.82 -4.53 -9.49
CA MET A 154 -3.64 -5.29 -8.25
C MET A 154 -2.38 -6.16 -8.28
N GLY A 155 -1.66 -6.13 -7.15
CA GLY A 155 -0.69 -7.14 -6.75
C GLY A 155 -1.14 -7.86 -5.48
N VAL A 156 -0.51 -8.95 -5.15
CA VAL A 156 -0.70 -9.69 -3.89
C VAL A 156 0.66 -9.90 -3.26
N ASP A 157 0.75 -9.55 -1.99
CA ASP A 157 1.91 -9.83 -1.16
C ASP A 157 1.53 -10.89 -0.12
N VAL A 158 2.14 -12.06 -0.25
CA VAL A 158 2.02 -13.16 0.70
C VAL A 158 3.26 -13.12 1.57
N CYS A 159 3.28 -12.20 2.51
CA CYS A 159 4.40 -12.10 3.43
C CYS A 159 4.30 -13.16 4.54
N TYR A 160 5.47 -13.53 5.06
CA TYR A 160 5.55 -14.27 6.30
C TYR A 160 4.85 -13.48 7.41
N THR A 161 3.84 -14.06 7.99
CA THR A 161 3.05 -13.46 9.06
C THR A 161 3.28 -14.21 10.37
N ASN A 162 3.18 -13.51 11.50
CA ASN A 162 3.43 -14.12 12.82
C ASN A 162 2.46 -15.25 13.19
N HIS A 163 1.43 -15.48 12.42
CA HIS A 163 0.42 -16.50 12.66
C HIS A 163 0.35 -17.57 11.56
N ALA A 164 1.22 -17.49 10.57
CA ALA A 164 1.37 -18.51 9.54
C ALA A 164 2.80 -19.06 9.59
N ASP A 165 2.94 -20.37 9.52
CA ASP A 165 4.23 -21.02 9.33
C ASP A 165 4.67 -20.84 7.86
N ALA A 166 5.98 -20.85 7.60
CA ALA A 166 6.54 -20.68 6.27
C ALA A 166 6.00 -21.69 5.24
N ASP A 167 5.63 -22.88 5.68
CA ASP A 167 5.06 -23.94 4.82
C ASP A 167 3.59 -23.67 4.44
N GLN A 168 2.96 -22.64 4.98
CA GLN A 168 1.56 -22.31 4.74
C GLN A 168 1.39 -21.15 3.74
N GLU A 169 2.49 -20.49 3.44
CA GLU A 169 2.56 -19.42 2.45
C GLU A 169 2.87 -19.97 1.05
#